data_e9c8af72ce2d584a32a7fbbac07c25c0
#
_entry.id   e9c8af72ce2d584a32a7fbbac07c25c0
#
_cell.length_a   1.000
_cell.length_b   1.000
_cell.length_c   1.000
_cell.angle_alpha   90.00
_cell.angle_beta   90.00
_cell.angle_gamma   90.00
#
_symmetry.space_group_name_H-M   'P 1'
#
loop_
_entity.id
_entity.type
_entity.pdbx_description
1 polymer ?
#
loop_
_entity_poly.entity_id
_entity_poly.type
_entity_poly.pdbx_seq_one_letter_code
_entity_poly.pdbx_strand_id
1 'polypeptide(L)'
;MRIIVIDPGLARVGYGIIDEIEGKKIMIDCGIIETKSTQKEEERLVEISNDLSSIIKKWNPNSAAVEKFFFYRSSTTISVVQARGVIMMTLGKYKLPIQEFPPMQIKLAVTGYGHSDKNEVLNCVMHELSITSPPKPDDAADALAIALTGIYLK
;
A
#
# COMPACT_ATOMS: atom_id res chain seq x y z
N MET A 1 14.86 1.63 9.16
CA MET A 1 14.55 1.21 7.77
C MET A 1 13.22 1.81 7.35
N ARG A 2 13.15 2.36 6.14
CA ARG A 2 11.94 2.99 5.60
C ARG A 2 11.29 2.12 4.55
N ILE A 3 9.99 1.87 4.67
CA ILE A 3 9.21 1.05 3.74
C ILE A 3 8.12 1.91 3.12
N ILE A 4 8.01 1.87 1.79
CA ILE A 4 6.81 2.34 1.08
C ILE A 4 5.88 1.17 0.86
N VAL A 5 4.62 1.40 1.07
CA VAL A 5 3.58 0.38 0.90
C VAL A 5 2.55 0.84 -0.08
N ILE A 6 2.07 -0.08 -0.88
CA ILE A 6 1.11 0.20 -1.93
C ILE A 6 -0.05 -0.79 -1.88
N ASP A 7 -1.25 -0.25 -1.86
CA ASP A 7 -2.50 -0.96 -2.12
C ASP A 7 -2.99 -0.58 -3.53
N PRO A 8 -2.83 -1.49 -4.52
CA PRO A 8 -3.07 -1.15 -5.93
C PRO A 8 -4.53 -0.91 -6.26
N GLY A 9 -4.80 0.10 -7.09
CA GLY A 9 -6.08 0.38 -7.71
C GLY A 9 -5.90 1.34 -8.89
N LEU A 10 -6.91 1.54 -9.74
CA LEU A 10 -6.85 2.53 -10.81
C LEU A 10 -7.39 3.89 -10.34
N ALA A 11 -8.60 3.92 -9.79
CA ALA A 11 -9.20 5.15 -9.29
C ALA A 11 -8.48 5.68 -8.06
N ARG A 12 -8.06 4.77 -7.18
CA ARG A 12 -7.33 5.07 -5.95
C ARG A 12 -6.24 4.06 -5.71
N VAL A 13 -5.02 4.55 -5.50
CA VAL A 13 -3.89 3.76 -5.05
C VAL A 13 -3.55 4.22 -3.64
N GLY A 14 -3.79 3.36 -2.65
CA GLY A 14 -3.41 3.64 -1.27
C GLY A 14 -1.90 3.54 -1.11
N TYR A 15 -1.29 4.44 -0.33
CA TYR A 15 0.12 4.33 0.04
C TYR A 15 0.35 4.68 1.51
N GLY A 16 1.43 4.14 2.05
CA GLY A 16 1.93 4.48 3.37
C GLY A 16 3.44 4.50 3.39
N ILE A 17 4.00 5.34 4.24
CA ILE A 17 5.43 5.40 4.54
C ILE A 17 5.62 5.13 6.02
N ILE A 18 6.33 4.08 6.35
CA ILE A 18 6.64 3.70 7.73
C ILE A 18 8.14 3.60 7.92
N ASP A 19 8.63 4.19 9.00
CA ASP A 19 9.98 3.98 9.51
C ASP A 19 9.97 2.95 10.64
N GLU A 20 10.91 2.04 10.59
CA GLU A 20 11.27 1.18 11.69
C GLU A 20 12.63 1.59 12.23
N ILE A 21 12.65 2.06 13.48
CA ILE A 21 13.84 2.55 14.18
C ILE A 21 13.88 1.88 15.54
N GLU A 22 14.89 1.06 15.80
CA GLU A 22 15.07 0.35 17.09
C GLU A 22 13.81 -0.42 17.54
N GLY A 23 13.14 -1.08 16.60
CA GLY A 23 11.92 -1.84 16.85
C GLY A 23 10.64 -0.99 16.98
N LYS A 24 10.75 0.33 16.98
CA LYS A 24 9.60 1.23 16.95
C LYS A 24 9.16 1.49 15.51
N LYS A 25 7.87 1.45 15.30
CA LYS A 25 7.23 1.69 14.01
C LYS A 25 6.56 3.06 14.03
N ILE A 26 6.95 3.92 13.11
CA ILE A 26 6.49 5.30 13.05
C ILE A 26 5.89 5.54 11.67
N MET A 27 4.62 5.94 11.63
CA MET A 27 3.99 6.40 10.41
C MET A 27 4.54 7.79 10.04
N ILE A 28 5.17 7.89 8.87
CA ILE A 28 5.75 9.14 8.37
C ILE A 28 4.74 9.87 7.49
N ASP A 29 4.06 9.12 6.61
CA ASP A 29 3.07 9.65 5.68
C ASP A 29 2.11 8.54 5.26
N CYS A 30 0.90 8.91 4.89
CA CYS A 30 -0.04 8.02 4.22
C CYS A 30 -1.02 8.84 3.39
N GLY A 31 -1.57 8.23 2.35
CA GLY A 31 -2.52 8.91 1.49
C GLY A 31 -2.96 8.04 0.33
N ILE A 32 -3.49 8.70 -0.68
CA ILE A 32 -3.90 8.07 -1.92
C ILE A 32 -3.34 8.82 -3.13
N ILE A 33 -3.08 8.06 -4.20
CA ILE A 33 -2.96 8.58 -5.55
C ILE A 33 -4.33 8.42 -6.20
N GLU A 34 -4.96 9.50 -6.57
CA GLU A 34 -6.31 9.51 -7.12
C GLU A 34 -6.28 9.92 -8.59
N THR A 35 -6.97 9.14 -9.43
CA THR A 35 -7.15 9.45 -10.85
C THR A 35 -8.64 9.59 -11.18
N LYS A 36 -8.98 10.47 -12.12
CA LYS A 36 -10.37 10.76 -12.46
C LYS A 36 -10.89 9.78 -13.51
N SER A 37 -12.10 9.27 -13.31
CA SER A 37 -12.77 8.37 -14.28
C SER A 37 -13.07 9.01 -15.63
N THR A 38 -13.04 10.33 -15.71
CA THR A 38 -13.23 11.11 -16.95
C THR A 38 -11.95 11.19 -17.80
N GLN A 39 -10.79 10.85 -17.27
CA GLN A 39 -9.54 10.80 -18.01
C GLN A 39 -9.43 9.50 -18.80
N LYS A 40 -8.66 9.53 -19.88
CA LYS A 40 -8.32 8.32 -20.64
C LYS A 40 -7.49 7.37 -19.78
N GLU A 41 -7.64 6.08 -20.03
CA GLU A 41 -6.97 5.05 -19.22
C GLU A 41 -5.44 5.19 -19.24
N GLU A 42 -4.86 5.42 -20.41
CA GLU A 42 -3.43 5.64 -20.56
C GLU A 42 -2.92 6.87 -19.78
N GLU A 43 -3.71 7.93 -19.72
CA GLU A 43 -3.37 9.14 -18.96
C GLU A 43 -3.40 8.88 -17.45
N ARG A 44 -4.40 8.09 -16.99
CA ARG A 44 -4.50 7.67 -15.59
C ARG A 44 -3.30 6.82 -15.17
N LEU A 45 -2.86 5.90 -16.01
CA LEU A 45 -1.68 5.08 -15.74
C LEU A 45 -0.41 5.91 -15.65
N VAL A 46 -0.24 6.90 -16.52
CA VAL A 46 0.90 7.84 -16.46
C VAL A 46 0.86 8.66 -15.16
N GLU A 47 -0.31 9.13 -14.76
CA GLU A 47 -0.47 9.90 -13.51
C GLU A 47 -0.07 9.06 -12.28
N ILE A 48 -0.50 7.80 -12.22
CA ILE A 48 -0.08 6.88 -11.15
C ILE A 48 1.45 6.76 -11.09
N SER A 49 2.10 6.53 -12.22
CA SER A 49 3.57 6.42 -12.27
C SER A 49 4.27 7.70 -11.84
N ASN A 50 3.80 8.85 -12.28
CA ASN A 50 4.39 10.14 -11.94
C ASN A 50 4.23 10.47 -10.46
N ASP A 51 3.05 10.29 -9.91
CA ASP A 51 2.76 10.56 -8.50
C ASP A 51 3.52 9.60 -7.58
N LEU A 52 3.55 8.32 -7.92
CA LEU A 52 4.34 7.34 -7.18
C LEU A 52 5.83 7.66 -7.21
N SER A 53 6.35 8.07 -8.36
CA SER A 53 7.74 8.52 -8.51
C SER A 53 8.05 9.71 -7.61
N SER A 54 7.13 10.67 -7.51
CA SER A 54 7.28 11.84 -6.65
C SER A 54 7.33 11.44 -5.17
N ILE A 55 6.48 10.50 -4.75
CA ILE A 55 6.46 9.97 -3.38
C ILE A 55 7.78 9.25 -3.05
N ILE A 56 8.25 8.40 -3.97
CA ILE A 56 9.52 7.67 -3.79
C ILE A 56 10.70 8.65 -3.67
N LYS A 57 10.76 9.66 -4.52
CA LYS A 57 11.84 10.67 -4.47
C LYS A 57 11.79 11.48 -3.18
N LYS A 58 10.59 11.85 -2.72
CA LYS A 58 10.40 12.63 -1.48
C LYS A 58 10.86 11.85 -0.26
N TRP A 59 10.50 10.58 -0.15
CA TRP A 59 10.69 9.81 1.06
C TRP A 59 11.88 8.86 1.02
N ASN A 60 12.41 8.56 -0.16
CA ASN A 60 13.59 7.70 -0.38
C ASN A 60 13.52 6.37 0.41
N PRO A 61 12.51 5.53 0.17
CA PRO A 61 12.34 4.27 0.90
C PRO A 61 13.46 3.26 0.57
N ASN A 62 13.70 2.34 1.50
CA ASN A 62 14.67 1.25 1.32
C ASN A 62 14.07 0.03 0.63
N SER A 63 12.76 -0.17 0.76
CA SER A 63 12.02 -1.30 0.20
C SER A 63 10.56 -0.94 -0.02
N ALA A 64 9.86 -1.80 -0.75
CA ALA A 64 8.43 -1.67 -1.00
C ALA A 64 7.69 -2.94 -0.57
N ALA A 65 6.47 -2.79 -0.10
CA ALA A 65 5.53 -3.87 0.12
C ALA A 65 4.24 -3.59 -0.67
N VAL A 66 3.71 -4.62 -1.33
CA VAL A 66 2.54 -4.51 -2.20
C VAL A 66 1.56 -5.62 -1.87
N GLU A 67 0.28 -5.31 -1.77
CA GLU A 67 -0.73 -6.33 -1.63
C GLU A 67 -0.79 -7.18 -2.90
N LYS A 68 -0.76 -8.52 -2.73
CA LYS A 68 -0.90 -9.45 -3.83
C LYS A 68 -2.35 -9.58 -4.24
N PHE A 69 -2.62 -9.26 -5.49
CA PHE A 69 -3.96 -9.30 -6.06
C PHE A 69 -4.39 -10.72 -6.40
N PHE A 70 -5.62 -11.09 -5.99
CA PHE A 70 -6.29 -12.30 -6.44
C PHE A 70 -7.39 -11.95 -7.45
N PHE A 71 -7.52 -12.75 -8.50
CA PHE A 71 -8.52 -12.58 -9.53
C PHE A 71 -9.94 -12.73 -8.97
N TYR A 72 -10.64 -11.63 -8.84
CA TYR A 72 -12.09 -11.63 -8.74
C TYR A 72 -12.65 -11.35 -10.13
N ARG A 73 -13.63 -12.14 -10.56
CA ARG A 73 -14.35 -11.92 -11.81
C ARG A 73 -15.23 -10.65 -11.69
N SER A 74 -14.65 -9.50 -11.92
CA SER A 74 -15.38 -8.23 -11.96
C SER A 74 -14.94 -7.41 -13.18
N SER A 75 -15.79 -6.50 -13.63
CA SER A 75 -15.48 -5.59 -14.73
C SER A 75 -14.27 -4.68 -14.46
N THR A 76 -13.90 -4.48 -13.19
CA THR A 76 -12.78 -3.63 -12.78
C THR A 76 -11.44 -4.37 -12.70
N THR A 77 -11.43 -5.69 -12.86
CA THR A 77 -10.21 -6.52 -12.71
C THR A 77 -9.10 -6.12 -13.66
N ILE A 78 -9.41 -5.89 -14.95
CA ILE A 78 -8.42 -5.51 -15.97
C ILE A 78 -7.75 -4.19 -15.59
N SER A 79 -8.53 -3.18 -15.24
CA SER A 79 -8.02 -1.85 -14.87
C SER A 79 -7.10 -1.90 -13.64
N VAL A 80 -7.44 -2.71 -12.65
CA VAL A 80 -6.61 -2.90 -11.44
C VAL A 80 -5.31 -3.62 -11.79
N VAL A 81 -5.35 -4.63 -12.64
CA VAL A 81 -4.14 -5.37 -13.10
C VAL A 81 -3.22 -4.45 -13.88
N GLN A 82 -3.76 -3.59 -14.75
CA GLN A 82 -2.96 -2.61 -15.50
C GLN A 82 -2.30 -1.60 -14.56
N ALA A 83 -3.04 -1.05 -13.60
CA ALA A 83 -2.50 -0.14 -12.59
C ALA A 83 -1.40 -0.82 -11.76
N ARG A 84 -1.61 -2.07 -11.36
CA ARG A 84 -0.60 -2.87 -10.65
C ARG A 84 0.67 -3.04 -11.47
N GLY A 85 0.57 -3.30 -12.76
CA GLY A 85 1.72 -3.40 -13.65
C GLY A 85 2.53 -2.11 -13.70
N VAL A 86 1.87 -0.96 -13.77
CA VAL A 86 2.51 0.36 -13.75
C VAL A 86 3.19 0.62 -12.40
N ILE A 87 2.55 0.27 -11.29
CA ILE A 87 3.13 0.38 -9.94
C ILE A 87 4.40 -0.47 -9.85
N MET A 88 4.34 -1.74 -10.23
CA MET A 88 5.49 -2.65 -10.20
C MET A 88 6.65 -2.16 -11.08
N MET A 89 6.33 -1.68 -12.29
CA MET A 89 7.32 -1.07 -13.19
C MET A 89 7.98 0.16 -12.55
N THR A 90 7.20 1.02 -11.93
CA THR A 90 7.71 2.24 -11.28
C THR A 90 8.63 1.89 -10.11
N LEU A 91 8.22 0.99 -9.23
CA LEU A 91 9.07 0.50 -8.13
C LEU A 91 10.37 -0.13 -8.65
N GLY A 92 10.28 -0.90 -9.73
CA GLY A 92 11.43 -1.52 -10.39
C GLY A 92 12.41 -0.49 -10.97
N LYS A 93 11.94 0.61 -11.54
CA LYS A 93 12.80 1.71 -12.01
C LYS A 93 13.67 2.31 -10.90
N TYR A 94 13.14 2.36 -9.68
CA TYR A 94 13.87 2.81 -8.49
C TYR A 94 14.66 1.70 -7.81
N LYS A 95 14.68 0.48 -8.38
CA LYS A 95 15.41 -0.69 -7.86
C LYS A 95 15.07 -1.03 -6.41
N LEU A 96 13.84 -0.76 -5.99
CA LEU A 96 13.37 -1.10 -4.66
C LEU A 96 13.15 -2.62 -4.56
N PRO A 97 13.69 -3.30 -3.54
CA PRO A 97 13.27 -4.65 -3.20
C PRO A 97 11.77 -4.67 -2.90
N ILE A 98 11.03 -5.58 -3.51
CA ILE A 98 9.57 -5.65 -3.40
C ILE A 98 9.17 -6.93 -2.69
N GLN A 99 8.34 -6.81 -1.67
CA GLN A 99 7.65 -7.91 -1.01
C GLN A 99 6.17 -7.87 -1.36
N GLU A 100 5.57 -9.03 -1.60
CA GLU A 100 4.15 -9.15 -1.90
C GLU A 100 3.47 -10.05 -0.86
N PHE A 101 2.30 -9.62 -0.38
CA PHE A 101 1.54 -10.35 0.63
C PHE A 101 0.09 -10.51 0.19
N PRO A 102 -0.45 -11.75 0.24
CA PRO A 102 -1.88 -11.98 0.04
C PRO A 102 -2.70 -11.41 1.21
N PRO A 103 -3.96 -11.01 0.99
CA PRO A 103 -4.81 -10.38 2.01
C PRO A 103 -4.92 -11.18 3.32
N MET A 104 -5.03 -12.50 3.24
CA MET A 104 -5.10 -13.36 4.42
C MET A 104 -3.81 -13.32 5.26
N GLN A 105 -2.67 -13.25 4.61
CA GLN A 105 -1.38 -13.14 5.29
C GLN A 105 -1.22 -11.79 5.99
N ILE A 106 -1.73 -10.71 5.38
CA ILE A 106 -1.75 -9.38 5.99
C ILE A 106 -2.58 -9.40 7.27
N LYS A 107 -3.79 -9.94 7.21
CA LYS A 107 -4.66 -10.07 8.38
C LYS A 107 -4.01 -10.89 9.47
N LEU A 108 -3.45 -12.04 9.13
CA LEU A 108 -2.76 -12.91 10.08
C LEU A 108 -1.58 -12.24 10.77
N ALA A 109 -0.74 -11.53 10.00
CA ALA A 109 0.43 -10.85 10.52
C ALA A 109 0.07 -9.71 11.49
N VAL A 110 -0.98 -8.95 11.16
CA VAL A 110 -1.37 -7.74 11.92
C VAL A 110 -2.22 -8.09 13.14
N THR A 111 -3.16 -9.02 13.00
CA THR A 111 -4.15 -9.33 14.07
C THR A 111 -3.93 -10.68 14.75
N GLY A 112 -3.12 -11.56 14.17
CA GLY A 112 -2.99 -12.95 14.61
C GLY A 112 -4.08 -13.88 14.09
N TYR A 113 -5.03 -13.38 13.28
CA TYR A 113 -6.14 -14.16 12.73
C TYR A 113 -6.42 -13.82 11.27
N GLY A 114 -6.24 -14.79 10.37
CA GLY A 114 -6.33 -14.58 8.91
C GLY A 114 -7.71 -14.23 8.36
N HIS A 115 -8.77 -14.43 9.16
CA HIS A 115 -10.15 -14.09 8.82
C HIS A 115 -10.68 -12.87 9.60
N SER A 116 -9.79 -12.04 10.14
CA SER A 116 -10.16 -10.80 10.82
C SER A 116 -10.91 -9.87 9.89
N ASP A 117 -11.87 -9.14 10.45
CA ASP A 117 -12.59 -8.12 9.71
C ASP A 117 -11.75 -6.82 9.56
N LYS A 118 -12.25 -5.90 8.74
CA LYS A 118 -11.57 -4.64 8.46
C LYS A 118 -11.38 -3.78 9.71
N ASN A 119 -12.34 -3.77 10.64
CA ASN A 119 -12.26 -2.99 11.87
C ASN A 119 -11.21 -3.56 12.82
N GLU A 120 -11.11 -4.87 12.94
CA GLU A 120 -10.08 -5.55 13.76
C GLU A 120 -8.67 -5.21 13.22
N VAL A 121 -8.47 -5.28 11.91
CA VAL A 121 -7.21 -4.88 11.27
C VAL A 121 -6.89 -3.41 11.56
N LEU A 122 -7.86 -2.51 11.38
CA LEU A 122 -7.69 -1.08 11.62
C LEU A 122 -7.30 -0.81 13.09
N ASN A 123 -7.96 -1.44 14.04
CA ASN A 123 -7.66 -1.27 15.47
C ASN A 123 -6.23 -1.72 15.80
N CYS A 124 -5.78 -2.83 15.24
CA CYS A 124 -4.41 -3.31 15.41
C CYS A 124 -3.39 -2.35 14.80
N VAL A 125 -3.66 -1.85 13.60
CA VAL A 125 -2.79 -0.84 12.93
C VAL A 125 -2.67 0.41 13.78
N MET A 126 -3.79 0.94 14.28
CA MET A 126 -3.80 2.14 15.11
C MET A 126 -3.02 1.94 16.41
N HIS A 127 -3.21 0.81 17.06
CA HIS A 127 -2.47 0.46 18.28
C HIS A 127 -0.97 0.36 18.03
N GLU A 128 -0.57 -0.39 16.99
CA GLU A 128 0.83 -0.62 16.66
C GLU A 128 1.59 0.66 16.27
N LEU A 129 0.91 1.56 15.58
CA LEU A 129 1.47 2.85 15.15
C LEU A 129 1.24 3.99 16.16
N SER A 130 0.58 3.70 17.30
CA SER A 130 0.24 4.68 18.33
C SER A 130 -0.52 5.91 17.78
N ILE A 131 -1.42 5.68 16.82
CA ILE A 131 -2.28 6.74 16.26
C ILE A 131 -3.65 6.71 16.92
N THR A 132 -4.21 7.90 17.19
CA THR A 132 -5.45 8.06 17.95
C THR A 132 -6.70 8.20 17.11
N SER A 133 -6.54 8.50 15.81
CA SER A 133 -7.63 8.60 14.86
C SER A 133 -7.36 7.75 13.63
N PRO A 134 -8.41 7.14 13.01
CA PRO A 134 -8.23 6.33 11.82
C PRO A 134 -7.61 7.13 10.68
N PRO A 135 -6.60 6.56 9.98
CA PRO A 135 -6.08 7.15 8.75
C PRO A 135 -7.21 7.31 7.73
N LYS A 136 -7.24 8.42 7.05
CA LYS A 136 -8.22 8.68 5.99
C LYS A 136 -7.50 9.03 4.68
N PRO A 137 -8.06 8.59 3.57
CA PRO A 137 -9.20 7.68 3.40
C PRO A 137 -8.85 6.22 3.80
N ASP A 138 -9.86 5.32 3.80
CA ASP A 138 -9.71 3.91 4.20
C ASP A 138 -8.58 3.17 3.46
N ASP A 139 -8.36 3.51 2.19
CA ASP A 139 -7.27 2.93 1.37
C ASP A 139 -5.88 3.21 1.98
N ALA A 140 -5.71 4.33 2.66
CA ALA A 140 -4.47 4.63 3.38
C ALA A 140 -4.29 3.71 4.61
N ALA A 141 -5.38 3.40 5.31
CA ALA A 141 -5.34 2.47 6.43
C ALA A 141 -5.00 1.04 5.98
N ASP A 142 -5.54 0.61 4.85
CA ASP A 142 -5.22 -0.69 4.24
C ASP A 142 -3.73 -0.77 3.86
N ALA A 143 -3.18 0.30 3.30
CA ALA A 143 -1.76 0.38 2.99
C ALA A 143 -0.88 0.25 4.25
N LEU A 144 -1.26 0.86 5.36
CA LEU A 144 -0.52 0.75 6.62
C LEU A 144 -0.48 -0.68 7.17
N ALA A 145 -1.56 -1.46 7.02
CA ALA A 145 -1.59 -2.87 7.40
C ALA A 145 -0.58 -3.70 6.58
N ILE A 146 -0.46 -3.42 5.29
CA ILE A 146 0.53 -4.06 4.41
C ILE A 146 1.96 -3.71 4.87
N ALA A 147 2.18 -2.46 5.28
CA ALA A 147 3.48 -2.01 5.77
C ALA A 147 3.93 -2.78 7.02
N LEU A 148 3.05 -2.90 7.99
CA LEU A 148 3.34 -3.64 9.21
C LEU A 148 3.67 -5.10 8.90
N THR A 149 2.93 -5.71 7.97
CA THR A 149 3.23 -7.07 7.50
C THR A 149 4.66 -7.18 6.94
N GLY A 150 5.08 -6.23 6.11
CA GLY A 150 6.44 -6.19 5.56
C GLY A 150 7.52 -6.03 6.63
N ILE A 151 7.21 -5.42 7.76
CA ILE A 151 8.11 -5.31 8.90
C ILE A 151 8.18 -6.62 9.69
N TYR A 152 7.02 -7.26 9.93
CA TYR A 152 6.96 -8.49 10.74
C TYR A 152 7.54 -9.73 10.04
N LEU A 153 7.47 -9.77 8.72
CA LEU A 153 7.86 -10.95 7.92
C LEU A 153 9.23 -10.80 7.23
N LYS A 154 10.11 -10.04 7.82
CA LYS A 154 11.51 -9.91 7.37
C LYS A 154 12.31 -11.18 7.58
#